data_3f1176998457445ba828b0457dfedca2
#
_entry.id   3f1176998457445ba828b0457dfedca2
#
_cell.length_a   1.000
_cell.length_b   1.000
_cell.length_c   1.000
_cell.angle_alpha   90.00
_cell.angle_beta   90.00
_cell.angle_gamma   90.00
#
_symmetry.space_group_name_H-M   'P 1'
#
loop_
_entity.id
_entity.type
_entity.pdbx_description
1 polymer ?
#
loop_
_entity_poly.entity_id
_entity_poly.type
_entity_poly.pdbx_seq_one_letter_code
_entity_poly.pdbx_strand_id
1 'polypeptide(L)'
;MPVGFDTSAASSAPASTPAADAPRVSPRSSQRTAVAARRARASRRHPDPWRDADAQTNVDEMARSLEARGRTPAQARLRRRFLKFVPVGSGARVLEVGCGTGVVVRDLAALVGRRGKVVGIDASRRLLDRARALCRETARRTPIALRVADAASLPFAADRFDAALAITVILHVADPLRVVREMARVTRPGGRVGVQDQDFGVVAVTHPDRALTERIMRGVAERVYVEPHSGRRLPGLLRAAGLVDVRLLTDVYQDTTLEPWTKTFLERRAERAVRFGIVDVSTAERWLDGFTEVVAADAFVLTLNYYGAVGTKSA
;
A
#
# COMPACT_ATOMS: atom_id res chain seq x y z
N MET A 1 -8.89 20.90 64.41
CA MET A 1 -9.18 22.31 64.60
C MET A 1 -9.42 22.91 63.24
N PRO A 2 -10.68 23.28 62.86
CA PRO A 2 -10.99 23.92 61.62
C PRO A 2 -10.93 25.41 61.77
N VAL A 3 -10.52 26.14 60.72
CA VAL A 3 -10.73 27.57 60.62
C VAL A 3 -11.58 27.82 59.37
N GLY A 4 -12.83 28.13 59.57
CA GLY A 4 -13.72 28.66 58.58
C GLY A 4 -13.45 30.14 58.35
N PHE A 5 -13.77 30.64 57.15
CA PHE A 5 -14.11 32.03 56.90
C PHE A 5 -15.37 32.14 56.06
N ASP A 6 -16.16 33.02 56.53
CA ASP A 6 -17.53 33.31 56.19
C ASP A 6 -17.65 34.41 55.13
N THR A 7 -18.69 34.27 54.32
CA THR A 7 -19.68 35.19 53.71
C THR A 7 -19.33 36.49 52.98
N SER A 8 -19.93 36.54 51.86
CA SER A 8 -20.85 37.59 51.27
C SER A 8 -20.23 38.89 50.79
N ALA A 9 -20.37 39.11 49.52
CA ALA A 9 -20.88 40.37 48.96
C ALA A 9 -21.46 40.16 47.56
N ALA A 10 -22.72 40.52 47.42
CA ALA A 10 -23.42 40.61 46.17
C ALA A 10 -22.97 41.84 45.38
N SER A 11 -22.82 41.76 44.06
CA SER A 11 -22.93 42.91 43.16
C SER A 11 -23.22 42.50 41.74
N SER A 12 -24.35 42.85 41.28
CA SER A 12 -24.85 43.26 39.96
C SER A 12 -24.12 42.77 38.70
N ALA A 13 -24.80 41.97 37.91
CA ALA A 13 -24.51 41.65 36.53
C ALA A 13 -24.92 42.83 35.59
N PRO A 14 -24.16 43.14 34.55
CA PRO A 14 -24.68 43.84 33.37
C PRO A 14 -25.15 42.87 32.28
N ALA A 15 -26.17 43.28 31.55
CA ALA A 15 -26.90 42.59 30.54
C ALA A 15 -26.05 42.06 29.40
N SER A 16 -26.29 40.79 29.03
CA SER A 16 -25.70 40.12 27.87
C SER A 16 -26.39 40.55 26.58
N THR A 17 -25.62 41.09 25.66
CA THR A 17 -25.97 41.28 24.25
C THR A 17 -25.96 39.92 23.54
N PRO A 18 -26.91 39.59 22.66
CA PRO A 18 -26.89 38.30 21.97
C PRO A 18 -25.77 38.28 20.92
N ALA A 19 -24.88 37.32 21.02
CA ALA A 19 -23.86 37.01 20.01
C ALA A 19 -24.54 36.46 18.75
N ALA A 20 -24.22 37.07 17.62
CA ALA A 20 -24.65 36.63 16.30
C ALA A 20 -24.24 35.18 16.03
N ASP A 21 -25.21 34.41 15.57
CA ASP A 21 -25.08 32.98 15.22
C ASP A 21 -24.11 32.81 14.04
N ALA A 22 -22.91 32.31 14.27
CA ALA A 22 -21.98 31.92 13.22
C ALA A 22 -22.48 30.62 12.56
N PRO A 23 -22.51 30.51 11.24
CA PRO A 23 -23.07 29.35 10.57
C PRO A 23 -22.28 28.10 10.94
N ARG A 24 -22.91 27.14 11.59
CA ARG A 24 -22.36 25.81 11.89
C ARG A 24 -22.15 25.05 10.58
N VAL A 25 -20.91 25.02 10.12
CA VAL A 25 -20.51 24.17 9.00
C VAL A 25 -20.65 22.70 9.40
N SER A 26 -21.58 21.99 8.79
CA SER A 26 -21.82 20.57 9.12
C SER A 26 -20.60 19.72 8.81
N PRO A 27 -20.25 18.71 9.64
CA PRO A 27 -19.08 17.84 9.41
C PRO A 27 -19.11 17.11 8.06
N ARG A 28 -20.31 16.95 7.47
CA ARG A 28 -20.47 16.29 6.15
C ARG A 28 -20.02 17.16 4.97
N SER A 29 -20.10 18.49 5.06
CA SER A 29 -19.65 19.39 4.00
C SER A 29 -18.13 19.48 3.94
N SER A 30 -17.43 19.50 5.08
CA SER A 30 -15.97 19.53 5.15
C SER A 30 -15.34 18.25 4.63
N GLN A 31 -15.94 17.09 4.88
CA GLN A 31 -15.47 15.81 4.35
C GLN A 31 -15.64 15.70 2.82
N ARG A 32 -16.77 16.19 2.28
CA ARG A 32 -17.02 16.22 0.82
C ARG A 32 -16.04 17.16 0.10
N THR A 33 -15.75 18.31 0.67
CA THR A 33 -14.79 19.29 0.12
C THR A 33 -13.37 18.75 0.18
N ALA A 34 -12.97 18.06 1.25
CA ALA A 34 -11.68 17.41 1.37
C ALA A 34 -11.51 16.26 0.36
N VAL A 35 -12.55 15.47 0.10
CA VAL A 35 -12.54 14.40 -0.91
C VAL A 35 -12.48 14.98 -2.33
N ALA A 36 -13.21 16.05 -2.62
CA ALA A 36 -13.18 16.74 -3.92
C ALA A 36 -11.81 17.41 -4.18
N ALA A 37 -11.24 18.09 -3.17
CA ALA A 37 -9.91 18.68 -3.24
C ALA A 37 -8.82 17.62 -3.43
N ARG A 38 -9.00 16.43 -2.83
CA ARG A 38 -8.12 15.28 -3.01
C ARG A 38 -8.19 14.69 -4.43
N ARG A 39 -9.40 14.62 -5.03
CA ARG A 39 -9.61 14.22 -6.43
C ARG A 39 -8.98 15.22 -7.42
N ALA A 40 -9.12 16.52 -7.17
CA ALA A 40 -8.50 17.58 -7.99
C ALA A 40 -6.97 17.59 -7.89
N ARG A 41 -6.37 17.26 -6.73
CA ARG A 41 -4.93 17.05 -6.57
C ARG A 41 -4.45 15.79 -7.29
N ALA A 42 -5.23 14.70 -7.31
CA ALA A 42 -4.88 13.47 -8.04
C ALA A 42 -4.74 13.71 -9.55
N SER A 43 -5.53 14.63 -10.14
CA SER A 43 -5.45 14.99 -11.57
C SER A 43 -4.19 15.81 -11.94
N ARG A 44 -3.50 16.43 -10.97
CA ARG A 44 -2.25 17.20 -11.17
C ARG A 44 -0.98 16.40 -10.81
N ARG A 45 -1.11 15.15 -10.33
CA ARG A 45 0.01 14.30 -9.98
C ARG A 45 0.56 13.63 -11.21
N HIS A 46 1.88 13.49 -11.27
CA HIS A 46 2.51 12.63 -12.28
C HIS A 46 1.89 11.23 -12.17
N PRO A 47 1.45 10.64 -13.29
CA PRO A 47 0.82 9.32 -13.24
C PRO A 47 1.78 8.31 -12.61
N ASP A 48 1.24 7.55 -11.68
CA ASP A 48 1.92 6.40 -11.10
C ASP A 48 2.21 5.39 -12.22
N PRO A 49 3.47 5.00 -12.47
CA PRO A 49 3.81 4.13 -13.59
C PRO A 49 3.14 2.74 -13.50
N TRP A 50 2.75 2.31 -12.31
CA TRP A 50 2.07 1.02 -12.12
C TRP A 50 0.61 1.03 -12.52
N ARG A 51 -0.04 2.20 -12.62
CA ARG A 51 -1.44 2.33 -13.04
C ARG A 51 -1.64 2.05 -14.52
N ASP A 52 -0.63 2.33 -15.31
CA ASP A 52 -0.60 2.06 -16.76
C ASP A 52 0.80 1.58 -17.14
N ALA A 53 1.13 0.38 -16.68
CA ALA A 53 2.44 -0.22 -16.93
C ALA A 53 2.67 -0.50 -18.42
N ASP A 54 1.62 -0.78 -19.19
CA ASP A 54 1.73 -1.05 -20.62
C ASP A 54 2.08 0.20 -21.45
N ALA A 55 1.73 1.40 -20.96
CA ALA A 55 2.14 2.66 -21.56
C ALA A 55 3.62 3.04 -21.25
N GLN A 56 4.26 2.36 -20.31
CA GLN A 56 5.65 2.64 -19.96
C GLN A 56 6.61 2.03 -21.00
N THR A 57 7.62 2.81 -21.39
CA THR A 57 8.68 2.33 -22.30
C THR A 57 9.58 1.27 -21.66
N ASN A 58 9.68 1.25 -20.33
CA ASN A 58 10.57 0.38 -19.54
C ASN A 58 9.85 -0.76 -18.81
N VAL A 59 8.72 -1.26 -19.33
CA VAL A 59 7.93 -2.33 -18.65
C VAL A 59 8.75 -3.60 -18.40
N ASP A 60 9.71 -3.92 -19.26
CA ASP A 60 10.60 -5.07 -19.05
C ASP A 60 11.57 -4.88 -17.88
N GLU A 61 12.02 -3.65 -17.65
CA GLU A 61 12.79 -3.28 -16.47
C GLU A 61 11.91 -3.32 -15.20
N MET A 62 10.68 -2.83 -15.30
CA MET A 62 9.70 -2.94 -14.21
C MET A 62 9.47 -4.41 -13.82
N ALA A 63 9.31 -5.30 -14.81
CA ALA A 63 9.14 -6.73 -14.58
C ALA A 63 10.40 -7.36 -13.90
N ARG A 64 11.61 -7.02 -14.38
CA ARG A 64 12.86 -7.45 -13.73
C ARG A 64 12.96 -6.95 -12.29
N SER A 65 12.56 -5.71 -12.03
CA SER A 65 12.55 -5.12 -10.68
C SER A 65 11.58 -5.83 -9.74
N LEU A 66 10.38 -6.24 -10.20
CA LEU A 66 9.44 -7.04 -9.42
C LEU A 66 10.03 -8.39 -9.04
N GLU A 67 10.64 -9.09 -10.00
CA GLU A 67 11.27 -10.39 -9.76
C GLU A 67 12.49 -10.26 -8.82
N ALA A 68 13.36 -9.27 -9.03
CA ALA A 68 14.50 -9.01 -8.16
C ALA A 68 14.06 -8.75 -6.72
N ARG A 69 13.08 -7.85 -6.53
CA ARG A 69 12.45 -7.61 -5.22
C ARG A 69 11.89 -8.90 -4.63
N GLY A 70 11.16 -9.67 -5.44
CA GLY A 70 10.52 -10.89 -5.01
C GLY A 70 11.49 -11.95 -4.50
N ARG A 71 12.75 -11.95 -4.96
CA ARG A 71 13.81 -12.91 -4.60
C ARG A 71 14.61 -12.51 -3.36
N THR A 72 14.56 -11.23 -2.93
CA THR A 72 15.32 -10.83 -1.73
C THR A 72 14.81 -11.59 -0.50
N PRO A 73 15.70 -12.05 0.39
CA PRO A 73 15.31 -12.81 1.59
C PRO A 73 14.32 -12.03 2.47
N ALA A 74 14.53 -10.72 2.64
CA ALA A 74 13.68 -9.86 3.43
C ALA A 74 12.25 -9.79 2.85
N GLN A 75 12.09 -9.53 1.55
CA GLN A 75 10.77 -9.46 0.89
C GLN A 75 10.08 -10.84 0.86
N ALA A 76 10.82 -11.92 0.66
CA ALA A 76 10.29 -13.27 0.73
C ALA A 76 9.78 -13.61 2.13
N ARG A 77 10.49 -13.16 3.19
CA ARG A 77 10.05 -13.31 4.59
C ARG A 77 8.74 -12.54 4.83
N LEU A 78 8.65 -11.28 4.42
CA LEU A 78 7.44 -10.44 4.56
C LEU A 78 6.23 -11.10 3.90
N ARG A 79 6.37 -11.56 2.65
CA ARG A 79 5.31 -12.27 1.93
C ARG A 79 4.89 -13.55 2.65
N ARG A 80 5.84 -14.40 3.05
CA ARG A 80 5.51 -15.64 3.77
C ARG A 80 4.77 -15.38 5.07
N ARG A 81 5.15 -14.34 5.84
CA ARG A 81 4.43 -13.96 7.06
C ARG A 81 3.01 -13.53 6.76
N PHE A 82 2.82 -12.70 5.73
CA PHE A 82 1.48 -12.27 5.32
C PHE A 82 0.64 -13.45 4.82
N LEU A 83 1.17 -14.32 3.97
CA LEU A 83 0.44 -15.50 3.48
C LEU A 83 0.06 -16.48 4.61
N LYS A 84 0.88 -16.60 5.65
CA LYS A 84 0.53 -17.36 6.87
C LYS A 84 -0.55 -16.65 7.70
N PHE A 85 -0.57 -15.33 7.68
CA PHE A 85 -1.57 -14.53 8.42
C PHE A 85 -2.96 -14.61 7.76
N VAL A 86 -3.03 -14.76 6.43
CA VAL A 86 -4.28 -15.01 5.71
C VAL A 86 -4.55 -16.51 5.70
N PRO A 87 -5.60 -17.02 6.38
CA PRO A 87 -5.84 -18.44 6.51
C PRO A 87 -6.36 -19.02 5.17
N VAL A 88 -5.44 -19.36 4.28
CA VAL A 88 -5.70 -20.04 3.01
C VAL A 88 -5.30 -21.50 3.17
N GLY A 89 -6.24 -22.42 3.01
CA GLY A 89 -6.02 -23.86 3.14
C GLY A 89 -5.55 -24.53 1.84
N SER A 90 -5.02 -25.76 1.97
CA SER A 90 -4.79 -26.63 0.83
C SER A 90 -6.11 -26.92 0.09
N GLY A 91 -6.07 -26.96 -1.25
CA GLY A 91 -7.24 -27.14 -2.09
C GLY A 91 -8.06 -25.88 -2.36
N ALA A 92 -7.70 -24.74 -1.75
CA ALA A 92 -8.44 -23.49 -1.90
C ALA A 92 -8.37 -22.91 -3.32
N ARG A 93 -9.41 -22.19 -3.70
CA ARG A 93 -9.49 -21.37 -4.93
C ARG A 93 -9.18 -19.92 -4.53
N VAL A 94 -8.06 -19.40 -4.96
CA VAL A 94 -7.55 -18.09 -4.54
C VAL A 94 -7.43 -17.16 -5.72
N LEU A 95 -7.86 -15.91 -5.52
CA LEU A 95 -7.65 -14.81 -6.46
C LEU A 95 -6.50 -13.93 -5.94
N GLU A 96 -5.55 -13.61 -6.79
CA GLU A 96 -4.60 -12.51 -6.58
C GLU A 96 -4.94 -11.35 -7.52
N VAL A 97 -5.18 -10.18 -6.94
CA VAL A 97 -5.46 -8.92 -7.65
C VAL A 97 -4.18 -8.12 -7.76
N GLY A 98 -3.84 -7.67 -8.99
CA GLY A 98 -2.59 -6.96 -9.27
C GLY A 98 -1.37 -7.89 -9.20
N CYS A 99 -1.44 -9.05 -9.84
CA CYS A 99 -0.43 -10.09 -9.69
C CYS A 99 0.92 -9.80 -10.37
N GLY A 100 1.01 -8.76 -11.19
CA GLY A 100 2.23 -8.37 -11.90
C GLY A 100 2.89 -9.53 -12.65
N THR A 101 4.11 -9.86 -12.30
CA THR A 101 4.88 -10.99 -12.88
C THR A 101 4.58 -12.35 -12.21
N GLY A 102 3.60 -12.40 -11.29
CA GLY A 102 3.15 -13.64 -10.66
C GLY A 102 4.04 -14.16 -9.53
N VAL A 103 4.81 -13.30 -8.85
CA VAL A 103 5.63 -13.71 -7.69
C VAL A 103 4.75 -14.36 -6.62
N VAL A 104 3.66 -13.70 -6.24
CA VAL A 104 2.74 -14.18 -5.20
C VAL A 104 1.84 -15.30 -5.73
N VAL A 105 1.46 -15.29 -7.01
CA VAL A 105 0.75 -16.44 -7.67
C VAL A 105 1.51 -17.74 -7.46
N ARG A 106 2.85 -17.72 -7.64
CA ARG A 106 3.69 -18.92 -7.45
C ARG A 106 3.72 -19.38 -5.98
N ASP A 107 3.83 -18.43 -5.03
CA ASP A 107 3.79 -18.75 -3.61
C ASP A 107 2.40 -19.31 -3.20
N LEU A 108 1.31 -18.72 -3.70
CA LEU A 108 -0.06 -19.20 -3.46
C LEU A 108 -0.28 -20.59 -4.08
N ALA A 109 0.26 -20.86 -5.27
CA ALA A 109 0.13 -22.15 -5.91
C ALA A 109 0.83 -23.26 -5.09
N ALA A 110 1.98 -22.96 -4.49
CA ALA A 110 2.64 -23.89 -3.57
C ALA A 110 1.82 -24.13 -2.32
N LEU A 111 1.14 -23.08 -1.80
CA LEU A 111 0.30 -23.16 -0.59
C LEU A 111 -0.97 -24.00 -0.80
N VAL A 112 -1.70 -23.74 -1.90
CA VAL A 112 -2.98 -24.42 -2.17
C VAL A 112 -2.79 -25.84 -2.74
N GLY A 113 -1.66 -26.12 -3.37
CA GLY A 113 -1.30 -27.43 -3.91
C GLY A 113 -2.15 -27.88 -5.09
N ARG A 114 -2.01 -29.16 -5.47
CA ARG A 114 -2.58 -29.74 -6.72
C ARG A 114 -4.12 -29.70 -6.80
N ARG A 115 -4.80 -29.73 -5.66
CA ARG A 115 -6.27 -29.70 -5.56
C ARG A 115 -6.83 -28.27 -5.60
N GLY A 116 -5.98 -27.27 -5.34
CA GLY A 116 -6.34 -25.86 -5.35
C GLY A 116 -6.27 -25.25 -6.73
N LYS A 117 -6.65 -23.99 -6.81
CA LYS A 117 -6.56 -23.17 -8.02
C LYS A 117 -6.17 -21.75 -7.68
N VAL A 118 -5.21 -21.20 -8.40
CA VAL A 118 -4.84 -19.78 -8.29
C VAL A 118 -5.26 -19.04 -9.55
N VAL A 119 -5.94 -17.92 -9.38
CA VAL A 119 -6.24 -16.99 -10.46
C VAL A 119 -5.50 -15.69 -10.16
N GLY A 120 -4.65 -15.22 -11.07
CA GLY A 120 -4.02 -13.92 -11.00
C GLY A 120 -4.64 -12.97 -12.01
N ILE A 121 -4.93 -11.76 -11.60
CA ILE A 121 -5.31 -10.67 -12.51
C ILE A 121 -4.34 -9.51 -12.41
N ASP A 122 -4.13 -8.83 -13.53
CA ASP A 122 -3.41 -7.57 -13.61
C ASP A 122 -3.96 -6.72 -14.77
N ALA A 123 -3.85 -5.41 -14.69
CA ALA A 123 -4.26 -4.52 -15.77
C ALA A 123 -3.27 -4.59 -16.96
N SER A 124 -1.99 -4.89 -16.70
CA SER A 124 -0.92 -4.95 -17.69
C SER A 124 -0.87 -6.32 -18.38
N ARG A 125 -1.13 -6.31 -19.69
CA ARG A 125 -0.93 -7.49 -20.56
C ARG A 125 0.54 -7.91 -20.60
N ARG A 126 1.45 -6.92 -20.72
CA ARG A 126 2.90 -7.18 -20.82
C ARG A 126 3.46 -7.83 -19.56
N LEU A 127 3.03 -7.40 -18.36
CA LEU A 127 3.42 -8.06 -17.11
C LEU A 127 2.86 -9.48 -17.03
N LEU A 128 1.61 -9.69 -17.45
CA LEU A 128 1.00 -11.02 -17.47
C LEU A 128 1.66 -11.97 -18.46
N ASP A 129 2.18 -11.48 -19.60
CA ASP A 129 2.93 -12.32 -20.54
C ASP A 129 4.23 -12.82 -19.89
N ARG A 130 4.91 -11.96 -19.11
CA ARG A 130 6.04 -12.39 -18.27
C ARG A 130 5.63 -13.37 -17.18
N ALA A 131 4.49 -13.11 -16.51
CA ALA A 131 3.97 -14.01 -15.49
C ALA A 131 3.66 -15.40 -16.05
N ARG A 132 3.07 -15.51 -17.24
CA ARG A 132 2.79 -16.79 -17.92
C ARG A 132 4.08 -17.59 -18.13
N ALA A 133 5.14 -16.95 -18.60
CA ALA A 133 6.44 -17.59 -18.78
C ALA A 133 7.01 -18.09 -17.45
N LEU A 134 7.01 -17.25 -16.41
CA LEU A 134 7.57 -17.54 -15.10
C LEU A 134 6.75 -18.57 -14.29
N CYS A 135 5.44 -18.61 -14.48
CA CYS A 135 4.55 -19.55 -13.80
C CYS A 135 4.45 -20.92 -14.50
N ARG A 136 5.04 -21.09 -15.68
CA ARG A 136 4.87 -22.31 -16.52
C ARG A 136 5.17 -23.60 -15.77
N GLU A 137 6.28 -23.65 -15.04
CA GLU A 137 6.69 -24.83 -14.28
C GLU A 137 5.76 -25.08 -13.08
N THR A 138 5.41 -24.04 -12.36
CA THR A 138 4.47 -24.11 -11.23
C THR A 138 3.07 -24.55 -11.70
N ALA A 139 2.62 -24.06 -12.86
CA ALA A 139 1.33 -24.40 -13.44
C ALA A 139 1.16 -25.89 -13.81
N ARG A 140 2.25 -26.63 -14.00
CA ARG A 140 2.22 -28.09 -14.18
C ARG A 140 1.82 -28.86 -12.93
N ARG A 141 2.00 -28.25 -11.76
CA ARG A 141 1.72 -28.86 -10.45
C ARG A 141 0.42 -28.36 -9.83
N THR A 142 0.09 -27.11 -10.04
CA THR A 142 -1.10 -26.45 -9.49
C THR A 142 -1.78 -25.64 -10.59
N PRO A 143 -3.11 -25.77 -10.81
CA PRO A 143 -3.83 -24.98 -11.81
C PRO A 143 -3.69 -23.48 -11.56
N ILE A 144 -3.06 -22.77 -12.50
CA ILE A 144 -2.91 -21.31 -12.51
C ILE A 144 -3.61 -20.74 -13.73
N ALA A 145 -4.43 -19.71 -13.55
CA ALA A 145 -5.01 -18.92 -14.63
C ALA A 145 -4.65 -17.46 -14.48
N LEU A 146 -4.14 -16.83 -15.56
CA LEU A 146 -3.74 -15.42 -15.58
C LEU A 146 -4.61 -14.66 -16.56
N ARG A 147 -5.22 -13.54 -16.12
CA ARG A 147 -6.21 -12.78 -16.90
C ARG A 147 -5.99 -11.28 -16.78
N VAL A 148 -6.04 -10.56 -17.91
CA VAL A 148 -6.10 -9.10 -17.92
C VAL A 148 -7.46 -8.66 -17.39
N ALA A 149 -7.46 -7.83 -16.32
CA ALA A 149 -8.69 -7.29 -15.75
C ALA A 149 -8.41 -6.05 -14.91
N ASP A 150 -9.45 -5.21 -14.77
CA ASP A 150 -9.47 -4.08 -13.84
C ASP A 150 -9.83 -4.59 -12.43
N ALA A 151 -9.01 -4.21 -11.44
CA ALA A 151 -9.24 -4.52 -10.03
C ALA A 151 -10.55 -3.90 -9.49
N ALA A 152 -10.99 -2.78 -10.07
CA ALA A 152 -12.23 -2.09 -9.69
C ALA A 152 -13.49 -2.69 -10.35
N SER A 153 -13.34 -3.71 -11.24
CA SER A 153 -14.44 -4.41 -11.90
C SER A 153 -14.02 -5.84 -12.25
N LEU A 154 -14.07 -6.73 -11.27
CA LEU A 154 -13.58 -8.10 -11.41
C LEU A 154 -14.51 -8.94 -12.29
N PRO A 155 -14.00 -9.59 -13.37
CA PRO A 155 -14.81 -10.35 -14.32
C PRO A 155 -15.14 -11.77 -13.81
N PHE A 156 -15.61 -11.84 -12.58
CA PHE A 156 -16.01 -13.08 -11.91
C PHE A 156 -17.36 -12.91 -11.24
N ALA A 157 -18.13 -14.00 -11.19
CA ALA A 157 -19.36 -14.07 -10.40
C ALA A 157 -19.05 -13.86 -8.90
N ALA A 158 -20.05 -13.47 -8.12
CA ALA A 158 -19.96 -13.46 -6.67
C ALA A 158 -19.61 -14.86 -6.12
N ASP A 159 -19.03 -14.91 -4.93
CA ASP A 159 -18.84 -16.14 -4.14
C ASP A 159 -17.99 -17.23 -4.81
N ARG A 160 -17.09 -16.83 -5.67
CA ARG A 160 -16.29 -17.72 -6.52
C ARG A 160 -15.02 -18.24 -5.85
N PHE A 161 -14.44 -17.49 -4.91
CA PHE A 161 -13.13 -17.76 -4.33
C PHE A 161 -13.22 -17.98 -2.82
N ASP A 162 -12.36 -18.86 -2.30
CA ASP A 162 -12.18 -19.04 -0.87
C ASP A 162 -11.43 -17.87 -0.24
N ALA A 163 -10.53 -17.26 -1.03
CA ALA A 163 -9.84 -16.04 -0.62
C ALA A 163 -9.51 -15.16 -1.84
N ALA A 164 -9.49 -13.84 -1.61
CA ALA A 164 -8.96 -12.84 -2.55
C ALA A 164 -7.87 -12.02 -1.86
N LEU A 165 -6.71 -11.89 -2.51
CA LEU A 165 -5.56 -11.18 -1.98
C LEU A 165 -5.11 -10.07 -2.92
N ALA A 166 -4.59 -8.97 -2.35
CA ALA A 166 -3.91 -7.90 -3.08
C ALA A 166 -2.65 -7.49 -2.31
N ILE A 167 -1.48 -7.56 -2.94
CA ILE A 167 -0.20 -7.27 -2.31
C ILE A 167 0.50 -6.15 -3.06
N THR A 168 0.71 -5.00 -2.41
CA THR A 168 1.27 -3.77 -2.98
C THR A 168 0.47 -3.25 -4.19
N VAL A 169 -0.84 -3.17 -4.04
CA VAL A 169 -1.78 -2.76 -5.09
C VAL A 169 -2.59 -1.53 -4.69
N ILE A 170 -3.08 -1.48 -3.45
CA ILE A 170 -4.02 -0.45 -3.01
C ILE A 170 -3.43 0.95 -3.07
N LEU A 171 -2.13 1.10 -2.84
CA LEU A 171 -1.44 2.39 -2.97
C LEU A 171 -1.48 2.98 -4.40
N HIS A 172 -1.73 2.15 -5.42
CA HIS A 172 -1.73 2.53 -6.83
C HIS A 172 -3.12 2.81 -7.40
N VAL A 173 -4.19 2.32 -6.77
CA VAL A 173 -5.54 2.39 -7.34
C VAL A 173 -6.25 3.70 -6.99
N ALA A 174 -7.10 4.17 -7.91
CA ALA A 174 -7.81 5.44 -7.74
C ALA A 174 -8.95 5.34 -6.70
N ASP A 175 -9.58 4.18 -6.59
CA ASP A 175 -10.69 3.91 -5.66
C ASP A 175 -10.42 2.61 -4.88
N PRO A 176 -9.65 2.71 -3.78
CA PRO A 176 -9.33 1.57 -2.93
C PRO A 176 -10.56 0.83 -2.40
N LEU A 177 -11.61 1.57 -2.04
CA LEU A 177 -12.81 0.97 -1.47
C LEU A 177 -13.56 0.13 -2.48
N ARG A 178 -13.65 0.58 -3.72
CA ARG A 178 -14.26 -0.19 -4.82
C ARG A 178 -13.51 -1.48 -5.07
N VAL A 179 -12.17 -1.43 -5.11
CA VAL A 179 -11.34 -2.63 -5.28
C VAL A 179 -11.59 -3.65 -4.18
N VAL A 180 -11.59 -3.22 -2.91
CA VAL A 180 -11.82 -4.15 -1.78
C VAL A 180 -13.26 -4.67 -1.77
N ARG A 181 -14.26 -3.87 -2.16
CA ARG A 181 -15.65 -4.34 -2.34
C ARG A 181 -15.77 -5.40 -3.43
N GLU A 182 -15.09 -5.24 -4.55
CA GLU A 182 -15.05 -6.25 -5.61
C GLU A 182 -14.37 -7.54 -5.14
N MET A 183 -13.25 -7.43 -4.39
CA MET A 183 -12.61 -8.59 -3.76
C MET A 183 -13.58 -9.30 -2.79
N ALA A 184 -14.31 -8.54 -1.97
CA ALA A 184 -15.32 -9.09 -1.07
C ALA A 184 -16.48 -9.75 -1.83
N ARG A 185 -16.97 -9.13 -2.92
CA ARG A 185 -18.06 -9.66 -3.75
C ARG A 185 -17.70 -11.03 -4.32
N VAL A 186 -16.50 -11.19 -4.86
CA VAL A 186 -16.07 -12.45 -5.51
C VAL A 186 -15.62 -13.53 -4.52
N THR A 187 -15.39 -13.15 -3.26
CA THR A 187 -15.06 -14.08 -2.16
C THR A 187 -16.36 -14.66 -1.61
N ARG A 188 -16.41 -15.98 -1.34
CA ARG A 188 -17.59 -16.63 -0.77
C ARG A 188 -17.85 -16.21 0.69
N PRO A 189 -19.06 -16.37 1.21
CA PRO A 189 -19.33 -16.23 2.65
C PRO A 189 -18.36 -17.08 3.49
N GLY A 190 -17.86 -16.53 4.57
CA GLY A 190 -16.80 -17.13 5.41
C GLY A 190 -15.41 -17.13 4.79
N GLY A 191 -15.27 -16.71 3.52
CA GLY A 191 -13.98 -16.58 2.84
C GLY A 191 -13.17 -15.37 3.34
N ARG A 192 -11.93 -15.26 2.88
CA ARG A 192 -10.97 -14.25 3.36
C ARG A 192 -10.62 -13.23 2.29
N VAL A 193 -10.60 -11.96 2.69
CA VAL A 193 -10.00 -10.89 1.88
C VAL A 193 -8.76 -10.40 2.62
N GLY A 194 -7.60 -10.53 1.97
CA GLY A 194 -6.30 -10.14 2.51
C GLY A 194 -5.67 -9.04 1.66
N VAL A 195 -5.21 -7.96 2.30
CA VAL A 195 -4.50 -6.88 1.62
C VAL A 195 -3.22 -6.56 2.37
N GLN A 196 -2.09 -6.42 1.65
CA GLN A 196 -0.84 -5.96 2.20
C GLN A 196 -0.29 -4.81 1.39
N ASP A 197 0.12 -3.73 2.07
CA ASP A 197 0.71 -2.57 1.43
C ASP A 197 1.79 -1.92 2.29
N GLN A 198 2.62 -1.10 1.64
CA GLN A 198 3.61 -0.25 2.32
C GLN A 198 2.97 1.04 2.81
N ASP A 199 3.69 1.67 3.76
CA ASP A 199 3.42 3.03 4.18
C ASP A 199 4.64 3.91 3.91
N PHE A 200 4.60 4.61 2.80
CA PHE A 200 5.70 5.51 2.40
C PHE A 200 5.76 6.82 3.18
N GLY A 201 4.81 7.07 4.08
CA GLY A 201 4.85 8.21 4.99
C GLY A 201 5.72 7.99 6.23
N VAL A 202 6.23 6.76 6.44
CA VAL A 202 7.04 6.39 7.62
C VAL A 202 8.28 5.56 7.23
N VAL A 203 8.88 5.89 6.09
CA VAL A 203 10.19 5.34 5.73
C VAL A 203 11.24 6.07 6.57
N ALA A 204 12.02 5.31 7.33
CA ALA A 204 13.18 5.83 8.02
C ALA A 204 14.46 5.37 7.31
N VAL A 205 15.39 6.28 7.12
CA VAL A 205 16.72 5.97 6.57
C VAL A 205 17.77 6.86 7.23
N THR A 206 18.90 6.27 7.61
CA THR A 206 20.04 7.00 8.13
C THR A 206 20.70 7.81 7.02
N HIS A 207 20.89 9.12 7.25
CA HIS A 207 21.53 10.02 6.30
C HIS A 207 22.06 11.25 7.05
N PRO A 208 23.24 11.83 6.68
CA PRO A 208 23.79 13.01 7.32
C PRO A 208 22.85 14.23 7.27
N ASP A 209 22.23 14.47 6.11
CA ASP A 209 21.22 15.54 5.94
C ASP A 209 19.81 14.97 6.12
N ARG A 210 19.32 15.00 7.37
CA ARG A 210 17.99 14.54 7.72
C ARG A 210 16.89 15.38 7.06
N ALA A 211 17.02 16.68 7.02
CA ALA A 211 15.98 17.57 6.49
C ALA A 211 15.79 17.38 4.99
N LEU A 212 16.90 17.26 4.24
CA LEU A 212 16.87 16.93 2.81
C LEU A 212 16.24 15.57 2.57
N THR A 213 16.60 14.57 3.37
CA THR A 213 16.05 13.21 3.26
C THR A 213 14.54 13.20 3.48
N GLU A 214 14.03 13.84 4.52
CA GLU A 214 12.58 13.95 4.77
C GLU A 214 11.87 14.66 3.62
N ARG A 215 12.46 15.74 3.07
CA ARG A 215 11.91 16.48 1.94
C ARG A 215 11.80 15.61 0.68
N ILE A 216 12.87 14.87 0.34
CA ILE A 216 12.91 13.97 -0.83
C ILE A 216 11.91 12.81 -0.65
N MET A 217 12.00 12.09 0.46
CA MET A 217 11.22 10.89 0.70
C MET A 217 9.71 11.19 0.70
N ARG A 218 9.27 12.20 1.45
CA ARG A 218 7.87 12.64 1.52
C ARG A 218 7.40 13.24 0.21
N GLY A 219 8.17 14.20 -0.34
CA GLY A 219 7.77 14.91 -1.55
C GLY A 219 7.61 13.98 -2.75
N VAL A 220 8.45 12.95 -2.88
CA VAL A 220 8.32 11.93 -3.92
C VAL A 220 7.13 11.00 -3.65
N ALA A 221 6.94 10.55 -2.39
CA ALA A 221 5.83 9.67 -2.06
C ALA A 221 4.46 10.30 -2.39
N GLU A 222 4.27 11.57 -2.01
CA GLU A 222 3.04 12.32 -2.25
C GLU A 222 2.75 12.59 -3.74
N ARG A 223 3.79 12.61 -4.59
CA ARG A 223 3.64 12.85 -6.03
C ARG A 223 3.52 11.58 -6.85
N VAL A 224 4.08 10.47 -6.38
CA VAL A 224 4.07 9.20 -7.11
C VAL A 224 2.81 8.40 -6.80
N TYR A 225 2.50 8.19 -5.51
CA TYR A 225 1.44 7.28 -5.13
C TYR A 225 0.10 8.00 -5.00
N VAL A 226 -0.97 7.29 -5.38
CA VAL A 226 -2.34 7.78 -5.15
C VAL A 226 -2.62 7.86 -3.64
N GLU A 227 -2.18 6.84 -2.90
CA GLU A 227 -2.31 6.77 -1.44
C GLU A 227 -1.01 6.30 -0.80
N PRO A 228 -0.05 7.22 -0.55
CA PRO A 228 1.24 6.87 0.04
C PRO A 228 1.14 6.27 1.45
N HIS A 229 0.01 6.45 2.13
CA HIS A 229 -0.27 5.94 3.47
C HIS A 229 -1.22 4.73 3.46
N SER A 230 -1.35 4.03 2.33
CA SER A 230 -2.31 2.93 2.15
C SER A 230 -2.21 1.89 3.26
N GLY A 231 -1.00 1.48 3.64
CA GLY A 231 -0.77 0.43 4.62
C GLY A 231 -1.51 0.64 5.94
N ARG A 232 -1.35 1.79 6.60
CA ARG A 232 -2.01 2.09 7.89
C ARG A 232 -3.52 2.22 7.79
N ARG A 233 -4.08 2.39 6.58
CA ARG A 233 -5.52 2.58 6.34
C ARG A 233 -6.25 1.28 6.03
N LEU A 234 -5.54 0.17 5.81
CA LEU A 234 -6.12 -1.12 5.40
C LEU A 234 -7.22 -1.62 6.33
N PRO A 235 -7.08 -1.61 7.68
CA PRO A 235 -8.16 -2.12 8.55
C PRO A 235 -9.47 -1.35 8.40
N GLY A 236 -9.39 -0.01 8.32
CA GLY A 236 -10.56 0.84 8.09
C GLY A 236 -11.19 0.60 6.73
N LEU A 237 -10.36 0.38 5.70
CA LEU A 237 -10.80 0.10 4.34
C LEU A 237 -11.56 -1.24 4.25
N LEU A 238 -11.05 -2.29 4.89
CA LEU A 238 -11.70 -3.59 4.92
C LEU A 238 -13.06 -3.52 5.64
N ARG A 239 -13.15 -2.84 6.78
CA ARG A 239 -14.42 -2.62 7.49
C ARG A 239 -15.42 -1.81 6.65
N ALA A 240 -14.97 -0.77 5.97
CA ALA A 240 -15.80 0.04 5.08
C ALA A 240 -16.30 -0.74 3.84
N ALA A 241 -15.63 -1.83 3.48
CA ALA A 241 -16.07 -2.77 2.46
C ALA A 241 -17.03 -3.84 2.97
N GLY A 242 -17.42 -3.83 4.26
CA GLY A 242 -18.35 -4.78 4.87
C GLY A 242 -17.72 -6.08 5.38
N LEU A 243 -16.38 -6.12 5.48
CA LEU A 243 -15.69 -7.28 6.04
C LEU A 243 -15.69 -7.24 7.57
N VAL A 244 -15.86 -8.39 8.20
CA VAL A 244 -15.86 -8.58 9.64
C VAL A 244 -14.56 -9.27 10.11
N ASP A 245 -14.35 -9.38 11.41
CA ASP A 245 -13.16 -10.01 12.04
C ASP A 245 -11.85 -9.47 11.48
N VAL A 246 -11.80 -8.16 11.24
CA VAL A 246 -10.65 -7.52 10.63
C VAL A 246 -9.47 -7.53 11.59
N ARG A 247 -8.40 -8.23 11.20
CA ARG A 247 -7.13 -8.31 11.93
C ARG A 247 -6.03 -7.58 11.17
N LEU A 248 -5.06 -7.05 11.92
CA LEU A 248 -3.90 -6.32 11.39
C LEU A 248 -2.61 -7.09 11.68
N LEU A 249 -1.73 -7.16 10.70
CA LEU A 249 -0.34 -7.56 10.80
C LEU A 249 0.53 -6.35 10.48
N THR A 250 1.49 -6.03 11.33
CA THR A 250 2.57 -5.09 11.02
C THR A 250 3.88 -5.85 10.85
N ASP A 251 4.64 -5.46 9.85
CA ASP A 251 5.96 -6.01 9.58
C ASP A 251 6.88 -4.92 9.03
N VAL A 252 8.18 -5.13 9.10
CA VAL A 252 9.16 -4.14 8.68
C VAL A 252 10.12 -4.77 7.68
N TYR A 253 10.26 -4.15 6.51
CA TYR A 253 11.44 -4.32 5.68
C TYR A 253 12.58 -3.55 6.36
N GLN A 254 13.69 -4.22 6.56
CA GLN A 254 14.89 -3.64 7.13
C GLN A 254 16.07 -4.00 6.24
N ASP A 255 16.93 -3.02 6.00
CA ASP A 255 18.21 -3.17 5.33
C ASP A 255 19.28 -2.36 6.07
N THR A 256 20.41 -2.98 6.37
CA THR A 256 21.56 -2.38 7.05
C THR A 256 22.83 -2.38 6.22
N THR A 257 22.75 -2.81 4.96
CA THR A 257 23.93 -3.03 4.08
C THR A 257 23.83 -2.33 2.72
N LEU A 258 22.74 -1.56 2.49
CA LEU A 258 22.41 -0.97 1.19
C LEU A 258 22.32 -2.04 0.09
N GLU A 259 21.48 -3.07 0.32
CA GLU A 259 21.22 -4.12 -0.67
C GLU A 259 20.85 -3.54 -2.05
N PRO A 260 21.09 -4.26 -3.15
CA PRO A 260 20.83 -3.77 -4.51
C PRO A 260 19.41 -3.22 -4.72
N TRP A 261 18.40 -3.82 -4.08
CA TRP A 261 17.03 -3.30 -4.15
C TRP A 261 16.89 -1.95 -3.45
N THR A 262 17.47 -1.79 -2.25
CA THR A 262 17.45 -0.54 -1.49
C THR A 262 18.18 0.57 -2.24
N LYS A 263 19.35 0.25 -2.80
CA LYS A 263 20.10 1.19 -3.64
C LYS A 263 19.24 1.69 -4.80
N THR A 264 18.66 0.79 -5.60
CA THR A 264 17.75 1.16 -6.69
C THR A 264 16.53 1.95 -6.21
N PHE A 265 16.00 1.62 -5.04
CA PHE A 265 14.89 2.38 -4.45
C PHE A 265 15.29 3.83 -4.15
N LEU A 266 16.48 4.07 -3.57
CA LEU A 266 16.97 5.42 -3.26
C LEU A 266 17.34 6.20 -4.53
N GLU A 267 18.00 5.57 -5.51
CA GLU A 267 18.32 6.16 -6.81
C GLU A 267 17.04 6.66 -7.52
N ARG A 268 16.00 5.83 -7.57
CA ARG A 268 14.69 6.23 -8.10
C ARG A 268 14.01 7.35 -7.31
N ARG A 269 14.29 7.49 -6.00
CA ARG A 269 13.82 8.64 -5.21
C ARG A 269 14.53 9.91 -5.62
N ALA A 270 15.85 9.87 -5.83
CA ALA A 270 16.65 10.99 -6.31
C ALA A 270 16.17 11.45 -7.70
N GLU A 271 16.09 10.53 -8.67
CA GLU A 271 15.60 10.80 -10.04
C GLU A 271 14.22 11.47 -10.05
N ARG A 272 13.29 10.94 -9.25
CA ARG A 272 11.93 11.49 -9.15
C ARG A 272 11.90 12.83 -8.43
N ALA A 273 12.76 13.04 -7.43
CA ALA A 273 12.88 14.32 -6.74
C ALA A 273 13.32 15.43 -7.69
N VAL A 274 14.28 15.15 -8.57
CA VAL A 274 14.69 16.08 -9.65
C VAL A 274 13.56 16.29 -10.64
N ARG A 275 12.97 15.21 -11.16
CA ARG A 275 11.87 15.27 -12.14
C ARG A 275 10.66 16.06 -11.65
N PHE A 276 10.37 16.03 -10.35
CA PHE A 276 9.26 16.76 -9.74
C PHE A 276 9.64 18.15 -9.22
N GLY A 277 10.88 18.60 -9.45
CA GLY A 277 11.36 19.89 -8.97
C GLY A 277 11.39 20.01 -7.44
N ILE A 278 11.57 18.90 -6.72
CA ILE A 278 11.72 18.89 -5.26
C ILE A 278 13.13 19.36 -4.90
N VAL A 279 14.11 18.92 -5.68
CA VAL A 279 15.53 19.30 -5.61
C VAL A 279 16.10 19.45 -7.02
N ASP A 280 17.23 20.11 -7.18
CA ASP A 280 18.03 20.11 -8.39
C ASP A 280 18.91 18.84 -8.50
N VAL A 281 19.56 18.68 -9.67
CA VAL A 281 20.41 17.51 -9.95
C VAL A 281 21.56 17.40 -8.96
N SER A 282 22.29 18.51 -8.73
CA SER A 282 23.46 18.52 -7.85
C SER A 282 23.10 18.19 -6.40
N THR A 283 21.93 18.62 -5.94
CA THR A 283 21.42 18.27 -4.59
C THR A 283 21.03 16.81 -4.50
N ALA A 284 20.44 16.24 -5.55
CA ALA A 284 20.09 14.82 -5.59
C ALA A 284 21.33 13.91 -5.60
N GLU A 285 22.39 14.31 -6.34
CA GLU A 285 23.68 13.61 -6.36
C GLU A 285 24.35 13.64 -4.97
N ARG A 286 24.47 14.81 -4.35
CA ARG A 286 25.01 14.90 -2.97
C ARG A 286 24.20 14.08 -1.97
N TRP A 287 22.89 14.01 -2.15
CA TRP A 287 22.07 13.17 -1.28
C TRP A 287 22.38 11.69 -1.47
N LEU A 288 22.63 11.21 -2.69
CA LEU A 288 23.05 9.83 -2.93
C LEU A 288 24.46 9.55 -2.39
N ASP A 289 25.39 10.51 -2.53
CA ASP A 289 26.76 10.40 -2.01
C ASP A 289 26.79 10.25 -0.48
N GLY A 290 25.87 10.93 0.24
CA GLY A 290 25.74 10.82 1.68
C GLY A 290 25.46 9.40 2.18
N PHE A 291 24.84 8.55 1.39
CA PHE A 291 24.68 7.13 1.76
C PHE A 291 25.98 6.34 1.70
N THR A 292 26.92 6.72 0.83
CA THR A 292 28.27 6.12 0.77
C THR A 292 29.02 6.31 2.07
N GLU A 293 28.94 7.51 2.65
CA GLU A 293 29.56 7.82 3.95
C GLU A 293 28.97 7.00 5.09
N VAL A 294 27.62 6.88 5.12
CA VAL A 294 26.91 6.13 6.16
C VAL A 294 27.21 4.63 6.07
N VAL A 295 27.31 4.09 4.84
CA VAL A 295 27.70 2.69 4.63
C VAL A 295 29.15 2.44 5.04
N ALA A 296 30.06 3.35 4.67
CA ALA A 296 31.48 3.23 5.05
C ALA A 296 31.68 3.28 6.59
N ALA A 297 30.80 3.97 7.31
CA ALA A 297 30.80 4.04 8.76
C ALA A 297 30.06 2.86 9.45
N ASP A 298 29.58 1.85 8.69
CA ASP A 298 28.74 0.74 9.19
C ASP A 298 27.48 1.21 9.97
N ALA A 299 26.92 2.34 9.55
CA ALA A 299 25.81 3.01 10.22
C ALA A 299 24.54 3.08 9.37
N PHE A 300 24.51 2.38 8.22
CA PHE A 300 23.36 2.40 7.33
C PHE A 300 22.19 1.60 7.90
N VAL A 301 21.03 2.25 8.00
CA VAL A 301 19.76 1.60 8.32
C VAL A 301 18.67 2.20 7.44
N LEU A 302 17.94 1.36 6.72
CA LEU A 302 16.67 1.72 6.11
C LEU A 302 15.56 0.82 6.64
N THR A 303 14.44 1.43 7.03
CA THR A 303 13.22 0.68 7.36
C THR A 303 12.02 1.18 6.58
N LEU A 304 11.18 0.24 6.13
CA LEU A 304 9.93 0.50 5.46
C LEU A 304 8.84 -0.39 6.05
N ASN A 305 7.79 0.23 6.58
CA ASN A 305 6.70 -0.49 7.21
C ASN A 305 5.77 -1.11 6.17
N TYR A 306 5.45 -2.38 6.39
CA TYR A 306 4.41 -3.14 5.70
C TYR A 306 3.26 -3.41 6.63
N TYR A 307 2.07 -3.17 6.17
CA TYR A 307 0.83 -3.48 6.89
C TYR A 307 0.06 -4.52 6.11
N GLY A 308 -0.34 -5.60 6.77
CA GLY A 308 -1.24 -6.59 6.24
C GLY A 308 -2.55 -6.56 7.01
N ALA A 309 -3.66 -6.51 6.31
CA ALA A 309 -4.98 -6.66 6.94
C ALA A 309 -5.72 -7.83 6.30
N VAL A 310 -6.44 -8.58 7.11
CA VAL A 310 -7.32 -9.66 6.66
C VAL A 310 -8.68 -9.51 7.31
N GLY A 311 -9.73 -9.65 6.50
CA GLY A 311 -11.12 -9.67 6.97
C GLY A 311 -11.86 -10.89 6.45
N THR A 312 -12.97 -11.22 7.08
CA THR A 312 -13.88 -12.31 6.69
C THR A 312 -15.10 -11.71 5.99
N LYS A 313 -15.53 -12.29 4.86
CA LYS A 313 -16.85 -11.98 4.32
C LYS A 313 -17.91 -12.60 5.22
N SER A 314 -18.85 -11.79 5.71
CA SER A 314 -20.01 -12.28 6.45
C SER A 314 -20.87 -13.22 5.60
N ALA A 315 -21.68 -14.05 6.29
CA ALA A 315 -22.65 -14.94 5.67
C ALA A 315 -23.74 -14.17 4.89
#